data_4f577a2c97d16c828be5eb8df424daab
#
_entry.id   4f577a2c97d16c828be5eb8df424daab
#
_cell.length_a   1.000
_cell.length_b   1.000
_cell.length_c   1.000
_cell.angle_alpha   90.00
_cell.angle_beta   90.00
_cell.angle_gamma   90.00
#
_symmetry.space_group_name_H-M   'P 1'
#
loop_
_entity.id
_entity.type
_entity.pdbx_description
1 polymer ?
#
loop_
_entity_poly.entity_id
_entity_poly.type
_entity_poly.pdbx_seq_one_letter_code
_entity_poly.pdbx_strand_id
1 'polypeptide(L)'
;VSDILSQEEVDALLSAVSAGGESETAMPKEESIAAPEIEAGKTLSLYDFRRPDRVSKDQMRTLQNLHESYARQFSTTLTNFLRTFVEIELVSVDQLTYSEFVMSISNPSCIYVFKMEPLEGNAILEINPSLVFFIIDRLFGGQGKPSEQNRELTNIEQNVINRIVERSLLDLKQVWEHIGIFNPKIETYETNPQFVQIAPPGETVILISLEVRMQNASGLMSLCFPYMLLEGVLNNLSGASWMSSQITSTAETRQIVEEEISSLELPVSVVIGQTKISIRDLLQLQRGDILALDKPYTSDLLVQIDGKTKMTAVSGLIGRKKAAKITRIIEREVPGSNE
;
A
#
# COMPACT_ATOMS: atom_id res chain seq x y z
N VAL A 1 38.34 44.73 2.96
CA VAL A 1 37.99 45.99 2.24
C VAL A 1 36.73 45.63 1.48
N SER A 2 35.60 46.05 1.99
CA SER A 2 34.27 45.83 1.40
C SER A 2 34.01 47.01 0.45
N ASP A 3 33.96 46.74 -0.84
CA ASP A 3 33.46 47.70 -1.82
C ASP A 3 31.95 47.84 -1.60
N ILE A 4 31.56 48.93 -0.96
CA ILE A 4 30.18 49.38 -0.86
C ILE A 4 29.95 50.23 -2.11
N LEU A 5 29.04 49.77 -2.98
CA LEU A 5 28.58 50.53 -4.15
C LEU A 5 28.18 51.96 -3.75
N SER A 6 28.62 52.93 -4.52
CA SER A 6 28.29 54.34 -4.27
C SER A 6 26.81 54.61 -4.57
N GLN A 7 26.23 55.60 -3.92
CA GLN A 7 24.83 55.95 -4.06
C GLN A 7 24.44 56.33 -5.50
N GLU A 8 25.43 56.89 -6.26
CA GLU A 8 25.29 57.22 -7.69
C GLU A 8 25.21 55.96 -8.57
N GLU A 9 25.88 54.85 -8.20
CA GLU A 9 25.79 53.55 -8.91
C GLU A 9 24.47 52.86 -8.65
N VAL A 10 23.89 52.98 -7.45
CA VAL A 10 22.57 52.44 -7.11
C VAL A 10 21.46 53.22 -7.84
N ASP A 11 21.56 54.54 -7.93
CA ASP A 11 20.58 55.35 -8.67
C ASP A 11 20.68 55.14 -10.19
N ALA A 12 21.88 54.89 -10.72
CA ALA A 12 22.06 54.53 -12.12
C ALA A 12 21.46 53.17 -12.47
N LEU A 13 21.57 52.18 -11.58
CA LEU A 13 20.94 50.85 -11.73
C LEU A 13 19.40 50.92 -11.62
N LEU A 14 18.89 51.75 -10.73
CA LEU A 14 17.44 51.96 -10.58
C LEU A 14 16.82 52.67 -11.78
N SER A 15 17.53 53.65 -12.37
CA SER A 15 17.08 54.32 -13.58
C SER A 15 17.19 53.44 -14.83
N ALA A 16 18.16 52.52 -14.90
CA ALA A 16 18.27 51.55 -15.99
C ALA A 16 17.13 50.48 -15.94
N VAL A 17 16.69 50.09 -14.76
CA VAL A 17 15.56 49.17 -14.57
C VAL A 17 14.21 49.85 -14.87
N SER A 18 14.08 51.15 -14.58
CA SER A 18 12.84 51.89 -14.85
C SER A 18 12.71 52.39 -16.31
N ALA A 19 13.80 52.38 -17.10
CA ALA A 19 13.83 52.81 -18.50
C ALA A 19 13.76 51.67 -19.52
N GLY A 20 13.54 50.41 -19.08
CA GLY A 20 13.42 49.20 -19.91
C GLY A 20 12.07 48.99 -20.54
N GLY A 21 11.43 50.05 -21.07
CA GLY A 21 10.32 49.94 -22.00
C GLY A 21 10.77 50.52 -23.35
N GLU A 22 10.71 49.63 -24.36
CA GLU A 22 10.76 49.95 -25.78
C GLU A 22 12.05 50.53 -26.40
N SER A 23 12.83 49.69 -27.07
CA SER A 23 13.51 50.03 -28.33
C SER A 23 13.92 48.81 -29.11
N GLU A 24 13.27 48.65 -30.25
CA GLU A 24 13.66 47.80 -31.37
C GLU A 24 15.06 48.15 -31.85
N THR A 25 15.95 47.15 -31.96
CA THR A 25 17.07 47.18 -32.93
C THR A 25 17.25 45.80 -33.56
N ALA A 26 17.13 45.77 -34.85
CA ALA A 26 17.21 44.67 -35.78
C ALA A 26 18.56 43.95 -35.74
N MET A 27 18.51 42.60 -35.69
CA MET A 27 19.57 41.72 -36.20
C MET A 27 18.98 40.41 -36.78
N PRO A 28 19.68 39.64 -37.60
CA PRO A 28 19.14 39.01 -38.80
C PRO A 28 18.42 37.70 -38.59
N LYS A 29 17.54 37.39 -39.55
CA LYS A 29 16.72 36.19 -39.69
C LYS A 29 17.55 34.92 -39.56
N GLU A 30 17.28 34.12 -38.55
CA GLU A 30 17.39 32.69 -38.59
C GLU A 30 15.96 32.08 -38.51
N GLU A 31 15.76 31.02 -39.28
CA GLU A 31 14.50 30.39 -39.56
C GLU A 31 13.69 30.04 -38.32
N SER A 32 12.49 30.61 -38.23
CA SER A 32 11.52 30.29 -37.18
C SER A 32 10.93 28.90 -37.43
N ILE A 33 11.33 27.92 -36.60
CA ILE A 33 10.55 26.74 -36.34
C ILE A 33 9.31 27.19 -35.58
N ALA A 34 8.15 27.06 -36.18
CA ALA A 34 6.87 27.43 -35.60
C ALA A 34 6.69 26.78 -34.21
N ALA A 35 6.60 27.59 -33.18
CA ALA A 35 6.16 27.15 -31.88
C ALA A 35 4.68 26.80 -31.95
N PRO A 36 4.23 25.64 -31.42
CA PRO A 36 2.82 25.31 -31.38
C PRO A 36 2.08 26.30 -30.48
N GLU A 37 0.97 26.85 -30.98
CA GLU A 37 0.03 27.65 -30.19
C GLU A 37 -0.39 26.88 -28.95
N ILE A 38 0.00 27.38 -27.77
CA ILE A 38 -0.39 26.83 -26.48
C ILE A 38 -1.82 27.31 -26.20
N GLU A 39 -2.78 26.40 -26.33
CA GLU A 39 -4.15 26.62 -25.85
C GLU A 39 -4.12 27.05 -24.38
N ALA A 40 -4.63 28.24 -24.10
CA ALA A 40 -4.76 28.79 -22.77
C ALA A 40 -5.69 27.87 -21.92
N GLY A 41 -5.11 27.09 -20.99
CA GLY A 41 -5.89 26.26 -20.07
C GLY A 41 -5.22 25.01 -19.52
N LYS A 42 -4.08 24.58 -20.04
CA LYS A 42 -3.35 23.44 -19.46
C LYS A 42 -2.13 23.94 -18.68
N THR A 43 -2.20 23.87 -17.37
CA THR A 43 -1.02 24.00 -16.52
C THR A 43 -0.08 22.84 -16.83
N LEU A 44 0.99 23.10 -17.56
CA LEU A 44 2.05 22.15 -17.84
C LEU A 44 2.84 21.96 -16.52
N SER A 45 2.62 20.84 -15.84
CA SER A 45 3.51 20.44 -14.76
C SER A 45 4.78 19.88 -15.37
N LEU A 46 5.92 20.46 -15.04
CA LEU A 46 7.23 19.94 -15.42
C LEU A 46 7.41 18.55 -14.77
N TYR A 47 7.54 17.51 -15.61
CA TYR A 47 7.81 16.17 -15.15
C TYR A 47 9.32 16.04 -14.84
N ASP A 48 9.66 15.72 -13.60
CA ASP A 48 11.05 15.47 -13.21
C ASP A 48 11.46 14.02 -13.51
N PHE A 49 12.16 13.81 -14.61
CA PHE A 49 12.68 12.50 -15.01
C PHE A 49 13.69 11.87 -14.03
N ARG A 50 14.23 12.66 -13.08
CA ARG A 50 15.11 12.15 -12.03
C ARG A 50 14.32 11.49 -10.89
N ARG A 51 13.01 11.80 -10.78
CA ARG A 51 12.09 11.29 -9.77
C ARG A 51 10.83 10.79 -10.48
N PRO A 52 10.90 9.60 -11.11
CA PRO A 52 9.73 9.06 -11.78
C PRO A 52 8.64 8.74 -10.76
N ASP A 53 7.41 9.16 -11.05
CA ASP A 53 6.24 8.75 -10.28
C ASP A 53 6.09 7.23 -10.37
N ARG A 54 6.30 6.52 -9.25
CA ARG A 54 6.15 5.05 -9.18
C ARG A 54 4.69 4.64 -9.04
N VAL A 55 3.87 5.52 -8.49
CA VAL A 55 2.44 5.30 -8.27
C VAL A 55 1.65 6.08 -9.29
N SER A 56 0.72 5.40 -9.98
CA SER A 56 -0.13 6.05 -10.97
C SER A 56 -1.11 7.05 -10.34
N LYS A 57 -1.56 8.02 -11.12
CA LYS A 57 -2.54 9.02 -10.65
C LYS A 57 -3.84 8.39 -10.18
N ASP A 58 -4.27 7.28 -10.81
CA ASP A 58 -5.49 6.57 -10.41
C ASP A 58 -5.31 5.85 -9.08
N GLN A 59 -4.14 5.26 -8.83
CA GLN A 59 -3.80 4.66 -7.55
C GLN A 59 -3.72 5.72 -6.44
N MET A 60 -3.10 6.88 -6.72
CA MET A 60 -3.06 8.00 -5.76
C MET A 60 -4.46 8.50 -5.42
N ARG A 61 -5.34 8.61 -6.41
CA ARG A 61 -6.75 8.99 -6.19
C ARG A 61 -7.50 7.95 -5.36
N THR A 62 -7.23 6.67 -5.57
CA THR A 62 -7.83 5.60 -4.76
C THR A 62 -7.34 5.66 -3.31
N LEU A 63 -6.04 5.88 -3.09
CA LEU A 63 -5.47 6.11 -1.77
C LEU A 63 -6.07 7.35 -1.09
N GLN A 64 -6.30 8.43 -1.84
CA GLN A 64 -6.97 9.62 -1.35
C GLN A 64 -8.38 9.30 -0.82
N ASN A 65 -9.24 8.68 -1.64
CA ASN A 65 -10.60 8.31 -1.25
C ASN A 65 -10.64 7.37 -0.04
N LEU A 66 -9.68 6.44 0.01
CA LEU A 66 -9.52 5.50 1.11
C LEU A 66 -9.22 6.24 2.42
N HIS A 67 -8.24 7.14 2.39
CA HIS A 67 -7.82 7.86 3.60
C HIS A 67 -8.77 9.00 3.98
N GLU A 68 -9.60 9.51 3.06
CA GLU A 68 -10.76 10.34 3.42
C GLU A 68 -11.78 9.53 4.25
N SER A 69 -11.98 8.26 3.91
CA SER A 69 -12.87 7.39 4.69
C SER A 69 -12.27 7.07 6.05
N TYR A 70 -10.95 6.83 6.11
CA TYR A 70 -10.22 6.67 7.37
C TYR A 70 -10.32 7.92 8.25
N ALA A 71 -10.12 9.11 7.70
CA ALA A 71 -10.23 10.38 8.41
C ALA A 71 -11.61 10.55 9.07
N ARG A 72 -12.69 10.26 8.35
CA ARG A 72 -14.07 10.31 8.88
C ARG A 72 -14.30 9.30 10.01
N GLN A 73 -13.81 8.07 9.84
CA GLN A 73 -13.99 7.02 10.84
C GLN A 73 -13.19 7.32 12.10
N PHE A 74 -11.92 7.68 11.96
CA PHE A 74 -11.05 8.02 13.09
C PHE A 74 -11.50 9.29 13.80
N SER A 75 -12.03 10.30 13.09
CA SER A 75 -12.68 11.48 13.66
C SER A 75 -13.80 11.10 14.63
N THR A 76 -14.67 10.16 14.23
CA THR A 76 -15.76 9.67 15.08
C THR A 76 -15.21 8.92 16.30
N THR A 77 -14.22 8.06 16.09
CA THR A 77 -13.56 7.31 17.16
C THR A 77 -12.90 8.24 18.17
N LEU A 78 -12.14 9.23 17.71
CA LEU A 78 -11.44 10.17 18.58
C LEU A 78 -12.40 11.10 19.32
N THR A 79 -13.49 11.56 18.67
CA THR A 79 -14.59 12.33 19.30
C THR A 79 -15.20 11.57 20.46
N ASN A 80 -15.49 10.28 20.30
CA ASN A 80 -16.03 9.43 21.36
C ASN A 80 -15.04 9.25 22.52
N PHE A 81 -13.76 9.09 22.20
CA PHE A 81 -12.69 8.91 23.20
C PHE A 81 -12.47 10.16 24.04
N LEU A 82 -12.38 11.32 23.40
CA LEU A 82 -12.08 12.60 24.03
C LEU A 82 -13.30 13.30 24.59
N ARG A 83 -14.50 12.83 24.25
CA ARG A 83 -15.79 13.52 24.56
C ARG A 83 -15.78 14.99 24.12
N THR A 84 -15.16 15.26 23.01
CA THR A 84 -14.99 16.59 22.41
C THR A 84 -15.08 16.42 20.90
N PHE A 85 -15.72 17.39 20.23
CA PHE A 85 -15.79 17.37 18.78
C PHE A 85 -14.38 17.46 18.18
N VAL A 86 -14.07 16.49 17.34
CA VAL A 86 -12.80 16.39 16.61
C VAL A 86 -13.15 16.26 15.14
N GLU A 87 -12.54 17.05 14.31
CA GLU A 87 -12.63 16.99 12.86
C GLU A 87 -11.28 16.57 12.30
N ILE A 88 -11.28 15.58 11.42
CA ILE A 88 -10.06 15.10 10.75
C ILE A 88 -10.32 15.19 9.25
N GLU A 89 -9.49 15.94 8.56
CA GLU A 89 -9.55 16.12 7.12
C GLU A 89 -8.26 15.66 6.46
N LEU A 90 -8.39 15.04 5.30
CA LEU A 90 -7.25 14.71 4.45
C LEU A 90 -6.76 15.99 3.76
N VAL A 91 -5.51 16.35 3.99
CA VAL A 91 -4.89 17.54 3.36
C VAL A 91 -4.29 17.18 2.01
N SER A 92 -3.47 16.13 1.99
CA SER A 92 -2.79 15.70 0.77
C SER A 92 -2.37 14.24 0.81
N VAL A 93 -2.17 13.67 -0.37
CA VAL A 93 -1.49 12.39 -0.60
C VAL A 93 -0.38 12.64 -1.60
N ASP A 94 0.85 12.59 -1.13
CA ASP A 94 2.03 12.99 -1.91
C ASP A 94 3.01 11.82 -2.04
N GLN A 95 3.77 11.85 -3.12
CA GLN A 95 4.88 10.94 -3.34
C GLN A 95 6.20 11.72 -3.18
N LEU A 96 7.05 11.27 -2.27
CA LEU A 96 8.34 11.91 -1.98
C LEU A 96 9.39 10.84 -1.62
N THR A 97 10.63 11.27 -1.39
CA THR A 97 11.68 10.37 -0.90
C THR A 97 11.60 10.23 0.62
N TYR A 98 12.04 9.07 1.15
CA TYR A 98 12.07 8.84 2.59
C TYR A 98 12.90 9.91 3.33
N SER A 99 14.01 10.35 2.75
CA SER A 99 14.82 11.43 3.34
C SER A 99 14.08 12.78 3.42
N GLU A 100 13.27 13.13 2.42
CA GLU A 100 12.43 14.33 2.45
C GLU A 100 11.37 14.24 3.54
N PHE A 101 10.74 13.07 3.69
CA PHE A 101 9.79 12.82 4.78
C PHE A 101 10.46 13.01 6.16
N VAL A 102 11.61 12.37 6.41
CA VAL A 102 12.33 12.48 7.68
C VAL A 102 12.72 13.94 7.98
N MET A 103 13.10 14.72 6.95
CA MET A 103 13.41 16.14 7.08
C MET A 103 12.19 17.02 7.35
N SER A 104 10.99 16.57 6.97
CA SER A 104 9.74 17.32 7.18
C SER A 104 9.18 17.19 8.60
N ILE A 105 9.60 16.17 9.35
CA ILE A 105 9.14 15.90 10.71
C ILE A 105 9.87 16.80 11.71
N SER A 106 9.11 17.37 12.66
CA SER A 106 9.68 18.11 13.78
C SER A 106 10.46 17.21 14.72
N ASN A 107 11.45 17.76 15.41
CA ASN A 107 12.20 17.04 16.44
C ASN A 107 12.10 17.82 17.77
N PRO A 108 11.56 17.21 18.86
CA PRO A 108 10.98 15.86 18.93
C PRO A 108 9.61 15.74 18.23
N SER A 109 9.25 14.52 17.80
CA SER A 109 7.91 14.18 17.32
C SER A 109 7.41 12.87 17.96
N CYS A 110 6.17 12.54 17.72
CA CYS A 110 5.56 11.31 18.22
C CYS A 110 5.41 10.33 17.04
N ILE A 111 6.36 9.42 16.91
CA ILE A 111 6.51 8.53 15.75
C ILE A 111 6.27 7.08 16.17
N TYR A 112 5.27 6.47 15.57
CA TYR A 112 4.97 5.05 15.72
C TYR A 112 5.32 4.30 14.45
N VAL A 113 6.20 3.33 14.59
CA VAL A 113 6.49 2.36 13.53
C VAL A 113 5.56 1.17 13.69
N PHE A 114 4.87 0.79 12.64
CA PHE A 114 3.93 -0.33 12.66
C PHE A 114 4.06 -1.22 11.42
N LYS A 115 3.70 -2.49 11.59
CA LYS A 115 3.61 -3.48 10.51
C LYS A 115 2.17 -3.65 10.08
N MET A 116 1.96 -4.02 8.81
CA MET A 116 0.66 -4.42 8.26
C MET A 116 0.73 -5.86 7.76
N GLU A 117 0.72 -6.85 8.67
CA GLU A 117 0.75 -8.26 8.26
C GLU A 117 -0.43 -8.59 7.33
N PRO A 118 -0.24 -9.34 6.21
CA PRO A 118 0.96 -10.09 5.80
C PRO A 118 1.96 -9.30 4.93
N LEU A 119 1.87 -7.97 4.82
CA LEU A 119 2.80 -7.17 4.04
C LEU A 119 4.18 -7.17 4.69
N GLU A 120 5.22 -7.28 3.86
CA GLU A 120 6.60 -7.20 4.32
C GLU A 120 7.06 -5.74 4.36
N GLY A 121 7.55 -5.31 5.53
CA GLY A 121 8.03 -3.96 5.76
C GLY A 121 7.25 -3.21 6.85
N ASN A 122 7.69 -1.99 7.11
CA ASN A 122 7.16 -1.12 8.15
C ASN A 122 6.57 0.14 7.54
N ALA A 123 5.55 0.69 8.21
CA ALA A 123 4.98 2.00 7.94
C ALA A 123 5.13 2.90 9.18
N ILE A 124 4.95 4.18 9.00
CA ILE A 124 5.02 5.17 10.08
C ILE A 124 3.68 5.87 10.23
N LEU A 125 3.28 6.05 11.48
CA LEU A 125 2.27 7.01 11.89
C LEU A 125 2.97 8.07 12.75
N GLU A 126 2.98 9.31 12.27
CA GLU A 126 3.52 10.47 12.99
C GLU A 126 2.38 11.36 13.46
N ILE A 127 2.50 11.86 14.68
CA ILE A 127 1.52 12.79 15.28
C ILE A 127 2.30 13.98 15.84
N ASN A 128 1.89 15.17 15.44
CA ASN A 128 2.51 16.40 15.93
C ASN A 128 2.41 16.48 17.48
N PRO A 129 3.51 16.79 18.19
CA PRO A 129 3.55 16.83 19.66
C PRO A 129 2.49 17.74 20.29
N SER A 130 2.20 18.89 19.69
CA SER A 130 1.17 19.81 20.21
C SER A 130 -0.21 19.15 20.25
N LEU A 131 -0.54 18.35 19.24
CA LEU A 131 -1.76 17.58 19.17
C LEU A 131 -1.78 16.48 20.25
N VAL A 132 -0.66 15.80 20.42
CA VAL A 132 -0.51 14.74 21.42
C VAL A 132 -0.72 15.28 22.84
N PHE A 133 -0.10 16.40 23.20
CA PHE A 133 -0.27 17.01 24.52
C PHE A 133 -1.70 17.50 24.75
N PHE A 134 -2.35 18.04 23.72
CA PHE A 134 -3.78 18.39 23.82
C PHE A 134 -4.66 17.17 24.12
N ILE A 135 -4.43 16.07 23.40
CA ILE A 135 -5.15 14.81 23.59
C ILE A 135 -4.95 14.29 25.01
N ILE A 136 -3.72 14.30 25.50
CA ILE A 136 -3.37 13.85 26.87
C ILE A 136 -4.06 14.73 27.91
N ASP A 137 -4.02 16.06 27.77
CA ASP A 137 -4.68 16.99 28.69
C ASP A 137 -6.20 16.71 28.77
N ARG A 138 -6.81 16.50 27.62
CA ARG A 138 -8.26 16.16 27.55
C ARG A 138 -8.58 14.82 28.24
N LEU A 139 -7.75 13.81 28.04
CA LEU A 139 -7.95 12.51 28.67
C LEU A 139 -7.79 12.54 30.19
N PHE A 140 -6.93 13.41 30.69
CA PHE A 140 -6.76 13.63 32.13
C PHE A 140 -7.79 14.60 32.72
N GLY A 141 -8.76 15.06 31.93
CA GLY A 141 -9.86 15.92 32.38
C GLY A 141 -9.55 17.41 32.32
N GLY A 142 -8.49 17.79 31.64
CA GLY A 142 -8.15 19.18 31.38
C GLY A 142 -9.05 19.86 30.35
N GLN A 143 -8.86 21.16 30.17
CA GLN A 143 -9.63 21.98 29.23
C GLN A 143 -9.11 21.92 27.79
N GLY A 144 -8.01 21.23 27.54
CA GLY A 144 -7.37 21.19 26.23
C GLY A 144 -6.72 22.53 25.89
N LYS A 145 -5.84 23.03 26.74
CA LYS A 145 -5.07 24.23 26.43
C LYS A 145 -3.94 23.86 25.48
N PRO A 146 -3.71 24.64 24.43
CA PRO A 146 -2.55 24.46 23.56
C PRO A 146 -1.29 24.52 24.43
N SER A 147 -0.47 23.51 24.36
CA SER A 147 0.81 23.47 25.07
C SER A 147 1.93 23.54 24.06
N GLU A 148 2.75 24.57 24.14
CA GLU A 148 3.98 24.70 23.35
C GLU A 148 5.12 23.86 23.97
N GLN A 149 4.80 22.77 24.65
CA GLN A 149 5.80 21.90 25.25
C GLN A 149 6.55 21.14 24.16
N ASN A 150 7.77 21.54 23.92
CA ASN A 150 8.70 20.85 23.04
C ASN A 150 9.55 19.87 23.84
N ARG A 151 8.93 18.81 24.38
CA ARG A 151 9.57 17.76 25.16
C ARG A 151 9.07 16.38 24.74
N GLU A 152 9.84 15.39 25.07
CA GLU A 152 9.43 13.99 24.91
C GLU A 152 8.28 13.62 25.85
N LEU A 153 7.51 12.61 25.46
CA LEU A 153 6.45 12.05 26.28
C LEU A 153 7.03 11.23 27.44
N THR A 154 6.43 11.38 28.60
CA THR A 154 6.73 10.47 29.73
C THR A 154 6.11 9.08 29.46
N ASN A 155 6.59 8.04 30.14
CA ASN A 155 6.08 6.67 29.98
C ASN A 155 4.57 6.54 30.21
N ILE A 156 4.01 7.36 31.11
CA ILE A 156 2.56 7.39 31.40
C ILE A 156 1.81 7.99 30.19
N GLU A 157 2.27 9.11 29.68
CA GLU A 157 1.72 9.78 28.52
C GLU A 157 1.79 8.90 27.27
N GLN A 158 2.92 8.23 27.06
CA GLN A 158 3.11 7.27 25.98
C GLN A 158 2.11 6.11 26.05
N ASN A 159 1.90 5.52 27.23
CA ASN A 159 0.93 4.43 27.40
C ASN A 159 -0.51 4.88 27.09
N VAL A 160 -0.84 6.13 27.37
CA VAL A 160 -2.15 6.70 27.05
C VAL A 160 -2.31 6.89 25.54
N ILE A 161 -1.30 7.45 24.88
CA ILE A 161 -1.32 7.66 23.43
C ILE A 161 -1.28 6.33 22.66
N ASN A 162 -0.53 5.33 23.14
CA ASN A 162 -0.50 3.99 22.54
C ASN A 162 -1.91 3.43 22.32
N ARG A 163 -2.83 3.58 23.28
CA ARG A 163 -4.23 3.11 23.14
C ARG A 163 -4.98 3.82 22.02
N ILE A 164 -4.70 5.11 21.81
CA ILE A 164 -5.31 5.89 20.73
C ILE A 164 -4.76 5.45 19.39
N VAL A 165 -3.44 5.24 19.32
CA VAL A 165 -2.77 4.76 18.11
C VAL A 165 -3.23 3.35 17.74
N GLU A 166 -3.34 2.43 18.71
CA GLU A 166 -3.90 1.11 18.49
C GLU A 166 -5.32 1.20 17.90
N ARG A 167 -6.14 2.11 18.42
CA ARG A 167 -7.50 2.31 17.92
C ARG A 167 -7.51 2.92 16.51
N SER A 168 -6.64 3.89 16.26
CA SER A 168 -6.40 4.47 14.94
C SER A 168 -6.02 3.39 13.90
N LEU A 169 -5.13 2.48 14.28
CA LEU A 169 -4.72 1.37 13.43
C LEU A 169 -5.85 0.35 13.18
N LEU A 170 -6.76 0.15 14.16
CA LEU A 170 -7.96 -0.67 13.95
C LEU A 170 -8.92 -0.01 12.94
N ASP A 171 -9.10 1.30 13.02
CA ASP A 171 -9.91 2.04 12.05
C ASP A 171 -9.25 2.00 10.66
N LEU A 172 -7.93 2.11 10.58
CA LEU A 172 -7.16 1.93 9.35
C LEU A 172 -7.39 0.52 8.76
N LYS A 173 -7.31 -0.52 9.59
CA LYS A 173 -7.58 -1.90 9.17
C LYS A 173 -8.94 -2.04 8.51
N GLN A 174 -10.01 -1.50 9.14
CA GLN A 174 -11.38 -1.60 8.62
C GLN A 174 -11.52 -0.95 7.24
N VAL A 175 -10.90 0.22 7.06
CA VAL A 175 -10.95 0.92 5.77
C VAL A 175 -10.16 0.18 4.68
N TRP A 176 -9.05 -0.48 5.06
CA TRP A 176 -8.22 -1.26 4.15
C TRP A 176 -8.77 -2.66 3.83
N GLU A 177 -9.83 -3.13 4.52
CA GLU A 177 -10.47 -4.43 4.25
C GLU A 177 -10.93 -4.60 2.79
N HIS A 178 -11.26 -3.50 2.12
CA HIS A 178 -11.63 -3.51 0.69
C HIS A 178 -10.46 -3.86 -0.25
N ILE A 179 -9.22 -3.64 0.20
CA ILE A 179 -8.01 -3.93 -0.57
C ILE A 179 -7.48 -5.32 -0.23
N GLY A 180 -7.57 -5.70 1.03
CA GLY A 180 -7.08 -6.96 1.56
C GLY A 180 -7.22 -7.06 3.07
N ILE A 181 -7.01 -8.25 3.60
CA ILE A 181 -7.05 -8.49 5.05
C ILE A 181 -5.67 -8.18 5.63
N PHE A 182 -5.57 -7.09 6.39
CA PHE A 182 -4.35 -6.66 7.04
C PHE A 182 -4.51 -6.65 8.55
N ASN A 183 -3.41 -6.86 9.27
CA ASN A 183 -3.39 -6.81 10.71
C ASN A 183 -2.30 -5.86 11.18
N PRO A 184 -2.60 -4.56 11.33
CA PRO A 184 -1.62 -3.56 11.76
C PRO A 184 -1.25 -3.79 13.23
N LYS A 185 0.06 -3.74 13.51
CA LYS A 185 0.62 -3.87 14.86
C LYS A 185 1.73 -2.85 15.08
N ILE A 186 1.70 -2.16 16.20
CA ILE A 186 2.79 -1.26 16.62
C ILE A 186 4.04 -2.12 16.89
N GLU A 187 5.17 -1.70 16.35
CA GLU A 187 6.46 -2.32 16.55
C GLU A 187 7.34 -1.52 17.51
N THR A 188 7.52 -0.23 17.21
CA THR A 188 8.33 0.66 18.04
C THR A 188 7.73 2.05 18.12
N TYR A 189 8.15 2.79 19.16
CA TYR A 189 7.88 4.20 19.37
C TYR A 189 9.20 4.95 19.41
N GLU A 190 9.31 6.04 18.66
CA GLU A 190 10.49 6.87 18.58
C GLU A 190 10.12 8.36 18.66
N THR A 191 11.04 9.17 19.20
CA THR A 191 10.85 10.61 19.30
C THR A 191 11.69 11.40 18.30
N ASN A 192 12.80 10.81 17.89
CA ASN A 192 13.70 11.42 16.93
C ASN A 192 13.56 10.76 15.55
N PRO A 193 13.14 11.54 14.52
CA PRO A 193 12.95 10.99 13.16
C PRO A 193 14.20 10.36 12.56
N GLN A 194 15.40 10.82 12.96
CA GLN A 194 16.67 10.30 12.41
C GLN A 194 17.01 8.88 12.85
N PHE A 195 16.40 8.40 13.95
CA PHE A 195 16.59 7.03 14.41
C PHE A 195 15.64 6.03 13.76
N VAL A 196 14.62 6.52 13.09
CA VAL A 196 13.67 5.67 12.38
C VAL A 196 14.22 5.33 11.00
N GLN A 197 14.43 4.05 10.74
CA GLN A 197 14.94 3.55 9.46
C GLN A 197 14.03 2.41 8.96
N ILE A 198 12.96 2.78 8.27
CA ILE A 198 12.03 1.81 7.66
C ILE A 198 12.31 1.56 6.18
N ALA A 199 13.06 2.47 5.54
CA ALA A 199 13.42 2.40 4.13
C ALA A 199 14.77 3.09 3.86
N PRO A 200 15.44 2.80 2.74
CA PRO A 200 16.61 3.57 2.30
C PRO A 200 16.25 5.04 2.07
N PRO A 201 17.19 6.01 2.27
CA PRO A 201 16.90 7.45 2.14
C PRO A 201 16.34 7.89 0.79
N GLY A 202 16.75 7.22 -0.29
CA GLY A 202 16.28 7.49 -1.65
C GLY A 202 15.05 6.70 -2.07
N GLU A 203 14.48 5.86 -1.18
CA GLU A 203 13.26 5.11 -1.50
C GLU A 203 12.06 6.04 -1.58
N THR A 204 11.18 5.73 -2.52
CA THR A 204 9.92 6.43 -2.69
C THR A 204 8.96 6.04 -1.57
N VAL A 205 8.38 7.04 -0.92
CA VAL A 205 7.31 6.85 0.08
C VAL A 205 6.07 7.63 -0.32
N ILE A 206 4.93 7.11 0.10
CA ILE A 206 3.64 7.77 -0.03
C ILE A 206 3.31 8.38 1.32
N LEU A 207 3.22 9.70 1.35
CA LEU A 207 2.88 10.49 2.52
C LEU A 207 1.42 10.90 2.45
N ILE A 208 0.69 10.57 3.49
CA ILE A 208 -0.72 10.93 3.66
C ILE A 208 -0.78 11.90 4.84
N SER A 209 -1.11 13.14 4.55
CA SER A 209 -1.18 14.22 5.55
C SER A 209 -2.63 14.48 5.94
N LEU A 210 -2.89 14.38 7.23
CA LEU A 210 -4.21 14.60 7.84
C LEU A 210 -4.12 15.79 8.79
N GLU A 211 -5.06 16.72 8.69
CA GLU A 211 -5.23 17.79 9.66
C GLU A 211 -6.27 17.38 10.69
N VAL A 212 -5.89 17.44 11.95
CA VAL A 212 -6.78 17.17 13.09
C VAL A 212 -7.12 18.49 13.73
N ARG A 213 -8.40 18.87 13.68
CA ARG A 213 -8.92 20.10 14.27
C ARG A 213 -9.78 19.79 15.49
N MET A 214 -9.52 20.48 16.57
CA MET A 214 -10.28 20.45 17.81
C MET A 214 -10.61 21.89 18.25
N GLN A 215 -11.53 22.08 19.20
CA GLN A 215 -12.03 23.40 19.58
C GLN A 215 -10.94 24.47 19.77
N ASN A 216 -9.79 24.12 20.35
CA ASN A 216 -8.74 25.07 20.72
C ASN A 216 -7.35 24.68 20.18
N ALA A 217 -7.26 23.64 19.38
CA ALA A 217 -6.01 23.16 18.82
C ALA A 217 -6.21 22.56 17.44
N SER A 218 -5.21 22.72 16.60
CA SER A 218 -5.08 22.00 15.34
C SER A 218 -3.66 21.45 15.24
N GLY A 219 -3.49 20.36 14.53
CA GLY A 219 -2.20 19.76 14.29
C GLY A 219 -2.25 18.76 13.15
N LEU A 220 -1.08 18.39 12.67
CA LEU A 220 -0.95 17.41 11.60
C LEU A 220 -0.71 16.02 12.18
N MET A 221 -1.25 15.05 11.50
CA MET A 221 -0.97 13.63 11.65
C MET A 221 -0.62 13.07 10.28
N SER A 222 0.44 12.31 10.21
CA SER A 222 0.97 11.82 8.93
C SER A 222 1.12 10.30 8.93
N LEU A 223 0.68 9.66 7.83
CA LEU A 223 0.95 8.26 7.56
C LEU A 223 1.97 8.17 6.42
N CYS A 224 3.03 7.42 6.63
CA CYS A 224 4.08 7.21 5.64
C CYS A 224 4.20 5.72 5.30
N PHE A 225 3.97 5.40 4.04
CA PHE A 225 4.07 4.04 3.50
C PHE A 225 5.19 3.97 2.46
N PRO A 226 6.25 3.18 2.69
CA PRO A 226 7.22 2.89 1.65
C PRO A 226 6.56 2.23 0.43
N TYR A 227 6.98 2.62 -0.77
CA TYR A 227 6.47 2.03 -2.01
C TYR A 227 6.60 0.51 -2.03
N MET A 228 7.73 -0.03 -1.56
CA MET A 228 7.98 -1.48 -1.49
C MET A 228 6.91 -2.22 -0.66
N LEU A 229 6.41 -1.61 0.42
CA LEU A 229 5.34 -2.20 1.24
C LEU A 229 4.02 -2.26 0.47
N LEU A 230 3.73 -1.24 -0.35
CA LEU A 230 2.49 -1.13 -1.11
C LEU A 230 2.51 -1.87 -2.44
N GLU A 231 3.69 -2.20 -2.99
CA GLU A 231 3.86 -2.79 -4.32
C GLU A 231 2.97 -4.02 -4.52
N GLY A 232 2.89 -4.90 -3.51
CA GLY A 232 2.05 -6.10 -3.56
C GLY A 232 0.55 -5.84 -3.64
N VAL A 233 0.08 -4.66 -3.24
CA VAL A 233 -1.35 -4.31 -3.18
C VAL A 233 -1.75 -3.20 -4.16
N LEU A 234 -0.78 -2.55 -4.80
CA LEU A 234 -1.04 -1.47 -5.77
C LEU A 234 -1.92 -1.91 -6.94
N ASN A 235 -1.86 -3.17 -7.33
CA ASN A 235 -2.73 -3.73 -8.39
C ASN A 235 -4.19 -3.77 -7.95
N ASN A 236 -4.47 -3.95 -6.66
CA ASN A 236 -5.82 -3.94 -6.10
C ASN A 236 -6.37 -2.52 -5.90
N LEU A 237 -5.48 -1.52 -5.94
CA LEU A 237 -5.84 -0.10 -5.88
C LEU A 237 -6.23 0.51 -7.23
N SER A 238 -6.22 -0.27 -8.32
CA SER A 238 -6.75 0.20 -9.60
C SER A 238 -8.26 0.40 -9.52
N GLY A 239 -8.77 1.53 -10.04
CA GLY A 239 -10.18 1.94 -9.90
C GLY A 239 -11.21 0.92 -10.39
N ALA A 240 -10.84 0.01 -11.30
CA ALA A 240 -11.70 -1.09 -11.75
C ALA A 240 -11.95 -2.14 -10.63
N SER A 241 -10.96 -2.37 -9.77
CA SER A 241 -11.08 -3.29 -8.63
C SER A 241 -11.95 -2.70 -7.51
N TRP A 242 -11.86 -1.39 -7.28
CA TRP A 242 -12.59 -0.71 -6.21
C TRP A 242 -14.10 -0.63 -6.47
N MET A 243 -14.51 -0.45 -7.72
CA MET A 243 -15.94 -0.48 -8.09
C MET A 243 -16.54 -1.89 -7.97
N SER A 244 -15.75 -2.94 -8.14
CA SER A 244 -16.23 -4.33 -8.01
C SER A 244 -16.29 -4.81 -6.55
N SER A 245 -15.48 -4.25 -5.64
CA SER A 245 -15.48 -4.64 -4.22
C SER A 245 -16.60 -3.97 -3.40
N GLN A 246 -17.27 -2.94 -3.93
CA GLN A 246 -18.51 -2.42 -3.32
C GLN A 246 -19.73 -3.33 -3.51
N ILE A 247 -19.60 -4.36 -4.33
CA ILE A 247 -20.60 -5.43 -4.38
C ILE A 247 -20.36 -6.31 -3.15
N THR A 248 -20.97 -5.94 -2.03
CA THR A 248 -21.11 -6.83 -0.87
C THR A 248 -21.58 -8.18 -1.39
N SER A 249 -20.77 -9.21 -1.18
CA SER A 249 -21.15 -10.59 -1.53
C SER A 249 -22.36 -10.96 -0.67
N THR A 250 -23.54 -10.70 -1.19
CA THR A 250 -24.79 -11.17 -0.60
C THR A 250 -24.73 -12.69 -0.57
N ALA A 251 -25.36 -13.33 0.41
CA ALA A 251 -25.44 -14.79 0.50
C ALA A 251 -25.90 -15.41 -0.84
N GLU A 252 -26.70 -14.70 -1.61
CA GLU A 252 -27.13 -15.03 -2.97
C GLU A 252 -25.98 -15.08 -3.99
N THR A 253 -25.05 -14.11 -3.93
CA THR A 253 -23.89 -14.09 -4.84
C THR A 253 -22.96 -15.27 -4.56
N ARG A 254 -22.82 -15.65 -3.28
CA ARG A 254 -22.03 -16.81 -2.88
C ARG A 254 -22.65 -18.12 -3.40
N GLN A 255 -23.96 -18.26 -3.34
CA GLN A 255 -24.66 -19.41 -3.90
C GLN A 255 -24.50 -19.52 -5.40
N ILE A 256 -24.62 -18.39 -6.13
CA ILE A 256 -24.41 -18.36 -7.60
C ILE A 256 -22.98 -18.78 -7.94
N VAL A 257 -21.98 -18.28 -7.19
CA VAL A 257 -20.56 -18.64 -7.42
C VAL A 257 -20.32 -20.12 -7.09
N GLU A 258 -20.93 -20.68 -6.03
CA GLU A 258 -20.83 -22.11 -5.68
C GLU A 258 -21.49 -22.99 -6.77
N GLU A 259 -22.61 -22.56 -7.34
CA GLU A 259 -23.26 -23.27 -8.45
C GLU A 259 -22.42 -23.23 -9.72
N GLU A 260 -21.87 -22.07 -10.07
CA GLU A 260 -20.96 -21.89 -11.21
C GLU A 260 -19.69 -22.74 -11.07
N ILE A 261 -19.05 -22.72 -9.89
CA ILE A 261 -17.87 -23.54 -9.60
C ILE A 261 -18.21 -25.04 -9.67
N SER A 262 -19.40 -25.43 -9.21
CA SER A 262 -19.84 -26.84 -9.25
C SER A 262 -20.07 -27.35 -10.68
N SER A 263 -20.31 -26.45 -11.62
CA SER A 263 -20.51 -26.76 -13.05
C SER A 263 -19.22 -26.89 -13.84
N LEU A 264 -18.06 -26.49 -13.28
CA LEU A 264 -16.79 -26.50 -14.00
C LEU A 264 -16.28 -27.93 -14.23
N GLU A 265 -15.97 -28.25 -15.48
CA GLU A 265 -15.32 -29.50 -15.86
C GLU A 265 -13.80 -29.42 -15.63
N LEU A 266 -13.28 -30.32 -14.81
CA LEU A 266 -11.85 -30.42 -14.54
C LEU A 266 -11.26 -31.69 -15.14
N PRO A 267 -10.06 -31.66 -15.78
CA PRO A 267 -9.42 -32.85 -16.29
C PRO A 267 -8.96 -33.76 -15.14
N VAL A 268 -9.47 -34.98 -15.13
CA VAL A 268 -9.09 -36.01 -14.17
C VAL A 268 -8.25 -37.07 -14.89
N SER A 269 -7.03 -37.28 -14.42
CA SER A 269 -6.11 -38.31 -14.92
C SER A 269 -5.84 -39.37 -13.87
N VAL A 270 -5.82 -40.65 -14.28
CA VAL A 270 -5.49 -41.78 -13.43
C VAL A 270 -4.10 -42.27 -13.86
N VAL A 271 -3.12 -42.08 -12.99
CA VAL A 271 -1.74 -42.48 -13.24
C VAL A 271 -1.52 -43.88 -12.75
N ILE A 272 -1.21 -44.78 -13.67
CA ILE A 272 -0.97 -46.22 -13.39
C ILE A 272 0.46 -46.37 -12.83
N GLY A 273 1.42 -45.63 -13.33
CA GLY A 273 2.81 -45.66 -12.91
C GLY A 273 3.65 -44.71 -13.78
N GLN A 274 4.89 -44.54 -13.41
CA GLN A 274 5.88 -43.70 -14.12
C GLN A 274 7.13 -44.56 -14.42
N THR A 275 7.85 -44.17 -15.44
CA THR A 275 9.15 -44.78 -15.71
C THR A 275 10.08 -43.72 -16.32
N LYS A 276 11.37 -43.90 -16.11
CA LYS A 276 12.39 -43.06 -16.71
C LYS A 276 13.07 -43.83 -17.83
N ILE A 277 13.09 -43.28 -19.03
CA ILE A 277 13.78 -43.86 -20.18
C ILE A 277 14.80 -42.87 -20.71
N SER A 278 15.88 -43.37 -21.34
CA SER A 278 16.85 -42.51 -21.99
C SER A 278 16.26 -41.94 -23.31
N ILE A 279 16.79 -40.82 -23.79
CA ILE A 279 16.40 -40.24 -25.09
C ILE A 279 16.71 -41.23 -26.21
N ARG A 280 17.78 -41.99 -26.08
CA ARG A 280 18.17 -43.02 -27.08
C ARG A 280 17.08 -44.11 -27.16
N ASP A 281 16.63 -44.63 -26.02
CA ASP A 281 15.61 -45.67 -25.96
C ASP A 281 14.28 -45.14 -26.47
N LEU A 282 13.93 -43.87 -26.13
CA LEU A 282 12.74 -43.21 -26.65
C LEU A 282 12.68 -43.13 -28.18
N LEU A 283 13.83 -42.81 -28.81
CA LEU A 283 13.91 -42.73 -30.26
C LEU A 283 13.87 -44.12 -30.97
N GLN A 284 14.10 -45.19 -30.21
CA GLN A 284 14.10 -46.57 -30.76
C GLN A 284 12.80 -47.32 -30.46
N LEU A 285 11.86 -46.71 -29.70
CA LEU A 285 10.58 -47.34 -29.34
C LEU A 285 9.74 -47.71 -30.57
N GLN A 286 9.32 -48.97 -30.62
CA GLN A 286 8.48 -49.52 -31.67
C GLN A 286 7.18 -50.04 -31.12
N ARG A 287 6.20 -50.22 -31.98
CA ARG A 287 4.89 -50.80 -31.62
C ARG A 287 5.10 -52.28 -31.21
N GLY A 288 4.81 -52.59 -29.95
CA GLY A 288 4.95 -53.90 -29.36
C GLY A 288 5.99 -53.95 -28.22
N ASP A 289 6.76 -52.88 -28.02
CA ASP A 289 7.70 -52.79 -26.91
C ASP A 289 6.97 -52.64 -25.56
N ILE A 290 7.62 -53.18 -24.53
CA ILE A 290 7.06 -53.22 -23.18
C ILE A 290 7.85 -52.24 -22.31
N LEU A 291 7.16 -51.24 -21.77
CA LEU A 291 7.72 -50.30 -20.77
C LEU A 291 7.36 -50.80 -19.36
N ALA A 292 8.40 -51.10 -18.59
CA ALA A 292 8.20 -51.46 -17.17
C ALA A 292 7.97 -50.17 -16.38
N LEU A 293 6.91 -50.17 -15.54
CA LEU A 293 6.56 -49.06 -14.68
C LEU A 293 7.17 -49.27 -13.28
N ASP A 294 7.28 -48.14 -12.55
CA ASP A 294 7.89 -48.07 -11.22
C ASP A 294 7.03 -48.74 -10.11
N LYS A 295 5.76 -49.06 -10.41
CA LYS A 295 4.80 -49.63 -9.44
C LYS A 295 4.34 -51.04 -9.82
N PRO A 296 4.21 -51.94 -8.85
CA PRO A 296 3.56 -53.23 -9.08
C PRO A 296 2.07 -53.05 -9.42
N TYR A 297 1.52 -53.95 -10.20
CA TYR A 297 0.12 -53.85 -10.66
C TYR A 297 -0.93 -53.96 -9.53
N THR A 298 -0.53 -54.40 -8.34
CA THR A 298 -1.38 -54.47 -7.13
C THR A 298 -1.39 -53.20 -6.32
N SER A 299 -0.55 -52.18 -6.67
CA SER A 299 -0.50 -50.93 -5.93
C SER A 299 -1.64 -50.00 -6.31
N ASP A 300 -2.01 -49.12 -5.38
CA ASP A 300 -3.00 -48.10 -5.61
C ASP A 300 -2.56 -47.11 -6.71
N LEU A 301 -3.52 -46.79 -7.58
CA LEU A 301 -3.36 -45.77 -8.63
C LEU A 301 -3.49 -44.39 -8.04
N LEU A 302 -2.77 -43.42 -8.61
CA LEU A 302 -2.87 -42.01 -8.22
C LEU A 302 -3.86 -41.30 -9.14
N VAL A 303 -4.88 -40.69 -8.53
CA VAL A 303 -5.83 -39.83 -9.24
C VAL A 303 -5.41 -38.39 -9.11
N GLN A 304 -5.13 -37.77 -10.25
CA GLN A 304 -4.73 -36.38 -10.35
C GLN A 304 -5.85 -35.54 -10.95
N ILE A 305 -6.11 -34.41 -10.33
CA ILE A 305 -6.99 -33.35 -10.83
C ILE A 305 -6.10 -32.16 -11.16
N ASP A 306 -6.11 -31.73 -12.40
CA ASP A 306 -5.23 -30.65 -12.89
C ASP A 306 -3.75 -30.85 -12.49
N GLY A 307 -3.24 -32.08 -12.73
CA GLY A 307 -1.84 -32.43 -12.42
C GLY A 307 -1.49 -32.62 -10.94
N LYS A 308 -2.42 -32.37 -10.00
CA LYS A 308 -2.20 -32.55 -8.55
C LYS A 308 -2.85 -33.82 -8.03
N THR A 309 -2.09 -34.67 -7.33
CA THR A 309 -2.61 -35.90 -6.73
C THR A 309 -3.58 -35.55 -5.59
N LYS A 310 -4.83 -35.98 -5.73
CA LYS A 310 -5.91 -35.74 -4.76
C LYS A 310 -6.52 -37.00 -4.17
N MET A 311 -6.43 -38.13 -4.87
CA MET A 311 -7.07 -39.38 -4.45
C MET A 311 -6.20 -40.57 -4.83
N THR A 312 -6.45 -41.71 -4.16
CA THR A 312 -5.97 -43.01 -4.58
C THR A 312 -7.12 -43.88 -5.06
N ALA A 313 -6.85 -44.76 -6.00
CA ALA A 313 -7.87 -45.61 -6.59
C ALA A 313 -7.30 -47.01 -6.93
N VAL A 314 -8.18 -47.98 -7.05
CA VAL A 314 -7.86 -49.33 -7.56
C VAL A 314 -8.44 -49.49 -8.95
N SER A 315 -7.68 -50.13 -9.86
CA SER A 315 -8.14 -50.43 -11.21
C SER A 315 -9.31 -51.41 -11.22
N GLY A 316 -10.26 -51.19 -12.09
CA GLY A 316 -11.42 -52.05 -12.23
C GLY A 316 -12.04 -51.98 -13.62
N LEU A 317 -13.14 -52.69 -13.80
CA LEU A 317 -13.98 -52.71 -15.00
C LEU A 317 -15.42 -52.41 -14.66
N ILE A 318 -16.07 -51.55 -15.41
CA ILE A 318 -17.51 -51.36 -15.40
C ILE A 318 -18.03 -51.79 -16.78
N GLY A 319 -18.64 -52.98 -16.85
CA GLY A 319 -19.01 -53.60 -18.12
C GLY A 319 -17.76 -53.85 -18.99
N ARG A 320 -17.67 -53.20 -20.15
CA ARG A 320 -16.51 -53.29 -21.06
C ARG A 320 -15.55 -52.08 -20.97
N LYS A 321 -15.81 -51.14 -20.06
CA LYS A 321 -14.99 -49.93 -19.90
C LYS A 321 -14.04 -50.06 -18.72
N LYS A 322 -12.79 -49.61 -18.91
CA LYS A 322 -11.83 -49.48 -17.81
C LYS A 322 -12.32 -48.44 -16.82
N ALA A 323 -12.23 -48.70 -15.54
CA ALA A 323 -12.68 -47.83 -14.47
C ALA A 323 -11.65 -47.80 -13.32
N ALA A 324 -11.70 -46.77 -12.52
CA ALA A 324 -10.93 -46.65 -11.28
C ALA A 324 -11.90 -46.47 -10.10
N LYS A 325 -11.78 -47.33 -9.10
CA LYS A 325 -12.56 -47.23 -7.86
C LYS A 325 -11.74 -46.43 -6.85
N ILE A 326 -12.22 -45.27 -6.44
CA ILE A 326 -11.56 -44.41 -5.44
C ILE A 326 -11.57 -45.18 -4.10
N THR A 327 -10.38 -45.30 -3.49
CA THR A 327 -10.13 -45.93 -2.20
C THR A 327 -9.93 -44.93 -1.09
N ARG A 328 -9.23 -43.79 -1.37
CA ARG A 328 -8.96 -42.81 -0.35
C ARG A 328 -8.86 -41.42 -1.00
N ILE A 329 -9.40 -40.40 -0.32
CA ILE A 329 -9.19 -38.99 -0.62
C ILE A 329 -8.00 -38.49 0.21
N ILE A 330 -7.04 -37.87 -0.44
CA ILE A 330 -5.87 -37.26 0.21
C ILE A 330 -6.27 -35.83 0.56
N GLU A 331 -6.75 -35.60 1.79
CA GLU A 331 -6.99 -34.28 2.33
C GLU A 331 -5.64 -33.59 2.50
N ARG A 332 -5.52 -32.37 1.97
CA ARG A 332 -4.39 -31.49 2.24
C ARG A 332 -4.57 -31.01 3.67
N GLU A 333 -3.63 -31.28 4.57
CA GLU A 333 -3.50 -30.49 5.79
C GLU A 333 -3.37 -29.02 5.38
N VAL A 334 -4.38 -28.22 5.72
CA VAL A 334 -4.29 -26.75 5.65
C VAL A 334 -3.33 -26.38 6.77
N PRO A 335 -2.15 -25.81 6.47
CA PRO A 335 -1.27 -25.34 7.54
C PRO A 335 -1.96 -24.15 8.18
N GLY A 336 -2.49 -24.31 9.40
CA GLY A 336 -3.01 -23.20 10.19
C GLY A 336 -4.32 -23.41 10.93
N SER A 337 -4.73 -24.63 11.28
CA SER A 337 -5.75 -24.82 12.31
C SER A 337 -5.15 -25.61 13.48
N ASN A 338 -4.39 -24.90 14.31
CA ASN A 338 -4.20 -25.28 15.71
C ASN A 338 -4.88 -24.21 16.56
N GLU A 339 -5.71 -24.69 17.45
CA GLU A 339 -6.54 -24.08 18.49
C GLU A 339 -5.99 -22.80 19.13
#